data_36fe67faffa9c0eaa2a3bb13f757ecca
#
_entry.id   36fe67faffa9c0eaa2a3bb13f757ecca
#
_cell.length_a   1.000
_cell.length_b   1.000
_cell.length_c   1.000
_cell.angle_alpha   90.00
_cell.angle_beta   90.00
_cell.angle_gamma   90.00
#
_symmetry.space_group_name_H-M   'P 1'
#
loop_
_entity.id
_entity.type
_entity.pdbx_description
1 polymer ?
#
loop_
_entity_poly.entity_id
_entity_poly.type
_entity_poly.pdbx_seq_one_letter_code
_entity_poly.pdbx_strand_id
1 'polypeptide(L)'
;SAGQFAGLDIIFAGGSMWEMAMTQLIINLRYCLMSFSLSQKFRREESGILKYIAAFGITDEIFGISAAQEGKVSVFYNYGAMCVAIPGWTLGTLAGGISGSLLPDFMLSALSVAIYGMFLAIIIPPSKKSRPVLGVVVASMAVSTVFAVTPVLKQVSSGFMIIITTLLVAGLAAYFCPVEEKEEAVHES
;
A
#
# COMPACT_ATOMS: atom_id res chain seq x y z
N SER A 1 7.63 4.94 6.59
CA SER A 1 7.57 4.75 5.12
C SER A 1 8.66 3.81 4.65
N ALA A 2 8.29 2.76 3.90
CA ALA A 2 9.26 1.79 3.36
C ALA A 2 10.32 2.49 2.48
N GLY A 3 9.90 3.50 1.72
CA GLY A 3 10.82 4.30 0.91
C GLY A 3 11.82 5.10 1.74
N GLN A 4 11.40 5.68 2.87
CA GLN A 4 12.31 6.39 3.77
C GLN A 4 13.34 5.46 4.39
N PHE A 5 12.93 4.28 4.84
CA PHE A 5 13.85 3.27 5.38
C PHE A 5 14.90 2.87 4.34
N ALA A 6 14.47 2.45 3.16
CA ALA A 6 15.38 2.08 2.09
C ALA A 6 16.31 3.23 1.67
N GLY A 7 15.79 4.46 1.69
CA GLY A 7 16.57 5.65 1.41
C GLY A 7 17.68 5.88 2.43
N LEU A 8 17.38 5.77 3.71
CA LEU A 8 18.36 5.87 4.78
C LEU A 8 19.43 4.79 4.70
N ASP A 9 19.02 3.53 4.45
CA ASP A 9 19.96 2.42 4.29
C ASP A 9 20.95 2.66 3.16
N ILE A 10 20.48 3.16 2.00
CA ILE A 10 21.34 3.52 0.88
C ILE A 10 22.30 4.64 1.23
N ILE A 11 21.84 5.70 1.94
CA ILE A 11 22.70 6.81 2.37
C ILE A 11 23.77 6.29 3.33
N PHE A 12 23.41 5.52 4.33
CA PHE A 12 24.37 4.96 5.30
C PHE A 12 25.36 3.97 4.66
N ALA A 13 24.94 3.23 3.65
CA ALA A 13 25.81 2.35 2.88
C ALA A 13 26.71 3.08 1.88
N GLY A 14 26.58 4.40 1.73
CA GLY A 14 27.32 5.18 0.72
C GLY A 14 26.91 4.87 -0.72
N GLY A 15 25.66 4.40 -0.91
CA GLY A 15 25.11 4.05 -2.21
C GLY A 15 24.97 5.25 -3.16
N SER A 16 24.81 4.97 -4.44
CA SER A 16 24.73 6.00 -5.48
C SER A 16 23.35 6.66 -5.55
N MET A 17 23.30 7.89 -6.06
CA MET A 17 22.05 8.59 -6.36
C MET A 17 21.16 7.82 -7.34
N TRP A 18 21.75 7.08 -8.26
CA TRP A 18 21.02 6.21 -9.19
C TRP A 18 20.36 5.04 -8.49
N GLU A 19 21.07 4.38 -7.60
CA GLU A 19 20.52 3.32 -6.75
C GLU A 19 19.37 3.83 -5.90
N MET A 20 19.51 5.01 -5.29
CA MET A 20 18.44 5.68 -4.57
C MET A 20 17.22 5.91 -5.46
N ALA A 21 17.40 6.48 -6.65
CA ALA A 21 16.30 6.79 -7.57
C ALA A 21 15.55 5.51 -8.01
N MET A 22 16.30 4.46 -8.38
CA MET A 22 15.71 3.18 -8.79
C MET A 22 14.96 2.51 -7.64
N THR A 23 15.55 2.46 -6.47
CA THR A 23 14.92 1.87 -5.30
C THR A 23 13.63 2.61 -4.92
N GLN A 24 13.65 3.94 -4.92
CA GLN A 24 12.46 4.75 -4.64
C GLN A 24 11.37 4.54 -5.69
N LEU A 25 11.74 4.49 -6.97
CA LEU A 25 10.80 4.21 -8.06
C LEU A 25 10.10 2.85 -7.85
N ILE A 26 10.88 1.81 -7.57
CA ILE A 26 10.38 0.45 -7.41
C ILE A 26 9.45 0.35 -6.19
N ILE A 27 9.88 0.85 -5.04
CA ILE A 27 9.09 0.78 -3.80
C ILE A 27 7.79 1.56 -3.92
N ASN A 28 7.82 2.71 -4.57
CA ASN A 28 6.68 3.61 -4.69
C ASN A 28 5.76 3.28 -5.89
N LEU A 29 6.13 2.35 -6.77
CA LEU A 29 5.28 1.92 -7.90
C LEU A 29 3.92 1.39 -7.43
N ARG A 30 3.84 0.82 -6.23
CA ARG A 30 2.58 0.40 -5.61
C ARG A 30 1.57 1.56 -5.46
N TYR A 31 2.05 2.78 -5.20
CA TYR A 31 1.15 3.95 -5.09
C TYR A 31 0.49 4.29 -6.42
N CYS A 32 1.17 4.06 -7.54
CA CYS A 32 0.55 4.18 -8.86
C CYS A 32 -0.62 3.20 -9.02
N LEU A 33 -0.42 1.94 -8.63
CA LEU A 33 -1.46 0.92 -8.70
C LEU A 33 -2.65 1.25 -7.78
N MET A 34 -2.39 1.70 -6.55
CA MET A 34 -3.43 2.15 -5.62
C MET A 34 -4.19 3.36 -6.14
N SER A 35 -3.48 4.36 -6.69
CA SER A 35 -4.09 5.55 -7.31
C SER A 35 -4.96 5.18 -8.49
N PHE A 36 -4.51 4.27 -9.34
CA PHE A 36 -5.28 3.76 -10.48
C PHE A 36 -6.56 3.06 -10.02
N SER A 37 -6.46 2.15 -9.07
CA SER A 37 -7.60 1.43 -8.51
C SER A 37 -8.61 2.39 -7.85
N LEU A 38 -8.12 3.35 -7.06
CA LEU A 38 -8.98 4.30 -6.37
C LEU A 38 -9.62 5.31 -7.33
N SER A 39 -8.93 5.69 -8.41
CA SER A 39 -9.48 6.59 -9.42
C SER A 39 -10.76 6.05 -10.08
N GLN A 40 -10.86 4.74 -10.22
CA GLN A 40 -12.06 4.06 -10.75
C GLN A 40 -13.22 4.10 -9.75
N LYS A 41 -12.91 4.24 -8.46
CA LYS A 41 -13.89 4.26 -7.38
C LYS A 41 -14.44 5.66 -7.07
N PHE A 42 -13.77 6.71 -7.54
CA PHE A 42 -14.25 8.08 -7.39
C PHE A 42 -15.47 8.36 -8.26
N ARG A 43 -16.33 9.27 -7.78
CA ARG A 43 -17.48 9.77 -8.53
C ARG A 43 -17.02 10.46 -9.81
N ARG A 44 -17.70 10.21 -10.94
CA ARG A 44 -17.33 10.78 -12.25
C ARG A 44 -17.52 12.29 -12.31
N GLU A 45 -18.48 12.81 -11.57
CA GLU A 45 -18.88 14.22 -11.54
C GLU A 45 -17.85 15.15 -10.89
N GLU A 46 -16.94 14.59 -10.09
CA GLU A 46 -15.95 15.37 -9.38
C GLU A 46 -14.80 15.78 -10.31
N SER A 47 -14.34 17.04 -10.16
CA SER A 47 -13.28 17.63 -10.99
C SER A 47 -12.01 16.77 -11.00
N GLY A 48 -11.39 16.64 -12.19
CA GLY A 48 -10.14 15.91 -12.36
C GLY A 48 -9.03 16.42 -11.46
N ILE A 49 -8.93 17.75 -11.26
CA ILE A 49 -7.89 18.36 -10.42
C ILE A 49 -8.00 17.90 -8.95
N LEU A 50 -9.21 17.73 -8.44
CA LEU A 50 -9.43 17.20 -7.10
C LEU A 50 -8.94 15.77 -6.97
N LYS A 51 -9.11 14.94 -8.01
CA LYS A 51 -8.62 13.56 -8.04
C LYS A 51 -7.08 13.50 -8.03
N TYR A 52 -6.40 14.43 -8.71
CA TYR A 52 -4.93 14.51 -8.66
C TYR A 52 -4.41 14.88 -7.26
N ILE A 53 -5.08 15.83 -6.58
CA ILE A 53 -4.71 16.16 -5.19
C ILE A 53 -4.93 14.97 -4.25
N ALA A 54 -6.05 14.25 -4.41
CA ALA A 54 -6.31 13.02 -3.63
C ALA A 54 -5.26 11.94 -3.92
N ALA A 55 -4.84 11.79 -5.17
CA ALA A 55 -3.81 10.83 -5.57
C ALA A 55 -2.44 11.15 -4.92
N PHE A 56 -2.11 12.44 -4.76
CA PHE A 56 -0.87 12.86 -4.08
C PHE A 56 -0.81 12.40 -2.62
N GLY A 57 -1.94 12.38 -1.92
CA GLY A 57 -2.01 12.02 -0.50
C GLY A 57 -2.35 10.55 -0.24
N ILE A 58 -2.30 9.68 -1.25
CA ILE A 58 -2.58 8.25 -1.06
C ILE A 58 -1.50 7.61 -0.21
N THR A 59 -1.96 6.93 0.85
CA THR A 59 -1.18 5.99 1.66
C THR A 59 -1.88 4.64 1.70
N ASP A 60 -1.22 3.61 2.23
CA ASP A 60 -1.82 2.27 2.36
C ASP A 60 -3.10 2.33 3.21
N GLU A 61 -3.12 3.14 4.26
CA GLU A 61 -4.25 3.33 5.16
C GLU A 61 -5.42 4.02 4.47
N ILE A 62 -5.14 5.15 3.78
CA ILE A 62 -6.17 5.92 3.06
C ILE A 62 -6.76 5.08 1.94
N PHE A 63 -5.91 4.35 1.21
CA PHE A 63 -6.38 3.39 0.21
C PHE A 63 -7.25 2.31 0.84
N GLY A 64 -6.80 1.69 1.95
CA GLY A 64 -7.52 0.62 2.61
C GLY A 64 -8.93 1.03 3.06
N ILE A 65 -9.07 2.18 3.73
CA ILE A 65 -10.38 2.66 4.19
C ILE A 65 -11.29 3.10 3.03
N SER A 66 -10.71 3.68 1.97
CA SER A 66 -11.47 4.11 0.79
C SER A 66 -11.90 2.94 -0.09
N ALA A 67 -11.03 1.95 -0.26
CA ALA A 67 -11.34 0.74 -0.99
C ALA A 67 -12.40 -0.13 -0.28
N ALA A 68 -12.44 -0.09 1.05
CA ALA A 68 -13.43 -0.81 1.85
C ALA A 68 -14.84 -0.20 1.82
N GLN A 69 -15.00 1.05 1.37
CA GLN A 69 -16.32 1.67 1.22
C GLN A 69 -17.13 0.94 0.14
N GLU A 70 -18.43 0.83 0.34
CA GLU A 70 -19.34 0.30 -0.67
C GLU A 70 -19.66 1.38 -1.72
N GLY A 71 -19.75 0.98 -3.00
CA GLY A 71 -20.07 1.90 -4.10
C GLY A 71 -18.99 2.93 -4.43
N LYS A 72 -19.41 4.05 -5.02
CA LYS A 72 -18.53 5.16 -5.40
C LYS A 72 -18.21 6.05 -4.19
N VAL A 73 -16.96 6.47 -4.09
CA VAL A 73 -16.44 7.28 -2.98
C VAL A 73 -16.24 8.72 -3.45
N SER A 74 -16.61 9.68 -2.62
CA SER A 74 -16.30 11.09 -2.87
C SER A 74 -14.81 11.37 -2.62
N VAL A 75 -14.20 12.22 -3.43
CA VAL A 75 -12.83 12.71 -3.24
C VAL A 75 -12.68 13.41 -1.89
N PHE A 76 -13.75 14.07 -1.39
CA PHE A 76 -13.73 14.73 -0.09
C PHE A 76 -13.60 13.76 1.09
N TYR A 77 -14.04 12.50 0.94
CA TYR A 77 -13.77 11.45 1.92
C TYR A 77 -12.26 11.21 2.07
N ASN A 78 -11.56 11.13 0.94
CA ASN A 78 -10.10 11.03 0.93
C ASN A 78 -9.42 12.24 1.57
N TYR A 79 -9.91 13.45 1.30
CA TYR A 79 -9.37 14.67 1.93
C TYR A 79 -9.54 14.64 3.45
N GLY A 80 -10.71 14.20 3.93
CA GLY A 80 -10.92 14.02 5.37
C GLY A 80 -9.92 13.04 5.98
N ALA A 81 -9.68 11.91 5.30
CA ALA A 81 -8.67 10.93 5.72
C ALA A 81 -7.24 11.53 5.70
N MET A 82 -6.88 12.29 4.66
CA MET A 82 -5.59 12.99 4.56
C MET A 82 -5.39 14.00 5.69
N CYS A 83 -6.42 14.75 6.06
CA CYS A 83 -6.36 15.73 7.14
C CYS A 83 -6.04 15.11 8.50
N VAL A 84 -6.31 13.83 8.69
CA VAL A 84 -5.96 13.09 9.90
C VAL A 84 -4.62 12.35 9.75
N ALA A 85 -4.44 11.68 8.61
CA ALA A 85 -3.27 10.84 8.39
C ALA A 85 -1.97 11.65 8.27
N ILE A 86 -1.97 12.76 7.54
CA ILE A 86 -0.75 13.57 7.31
C ILE A 86 -0.22 14.19 8.61
N PRO A 87 -1.05 14.89 9.43
CA PRO A 87 -0.58 15.39 10.72
C PRO A 87 -0.18 14.26 11.67
N GLY A 88 -0.94 13.16 11.70
CA GLY A 88 -0.62 12.00 12.53
C GLY A 88 0.73 11.39 12.17
N TRP A 89 1.01 11.22 10.88
CA TRP A 89 2.31 10.76 10.39
C TRP A 89 3.45 11.72 10.73
N THR A 90 3.24 13.01 10.54
CA THR A 90 4.25 14.03 10.83
C THR A 90 4.58 14.08 12.33
N LEU A 91 3.54 14.11 13.18
CA LEU A 91 3.72 14.12 14.63
C LEU A 91 4.32 12.80 15.15
N GLY A 92 3.92 11.67 14.57
CA GLY A 92 4.49 10.36 14.90
C GLY A 92 5.97 10.27 14.54
N THR A 93 6.37 10.78 13.38
CA THR A 93 7.78 10.87 12.96
C THR A 93 8.59 11.76 13.90
N LEU A 94 8.05 12.92 14.25
CA LEU A 94 8.69 13.83 15.21
C LEU A 94 8.85 13.18 16.60
N ALA A 95 7.77 12.58 17.11
CA ALA A 95 7.79 11.88 18.39
C ALA A 95 8.78 10.71 18.38
N GLY A 96 8.82 9.93 17.29
CA GLY A 96 9.78 8.83 17.12
C GLY A 96 11.23 9.30 17.08
N GLY A 97 11.50 10.41 16.38
CA GLY A 97 12.84 11.02 16.32
C GLY A 97 13.32 11.52 17.69
N ILE A 98 12.42 12.11 18.49
CA ILE A 98 12.75 12.60 19.83
C ILE A 98 12.90 11.44 20.83
N SER A 99 11.99 10.49 20.79
CA SER A 99 11.94 9.41 21.79
C SER A 99 12.76 8.17 21.44
N GLY A 100 13.21 8.04 20.19
CA GLY A 100 13.92 6.84 19.71
C GLY A 100 15.20 6.51 20.48
N SER A 101 15.89 7.52 21.00
CA SER A 101 17.07 7.35 21.88
C SER A 101 16.72 7.13 23.36
N LEU A 102 15.47 7.35 23.75
CA LEU A 102 15.00 7.24 25.14
C LEU A 102 14.25 5.94 25.40
N LEU A 103 13.76 5.30 24.34
CA LEU A 103 12.95 4.08 24.44
C LEU A 103 13.84 2.85 24.66
N PRO A 104 13.47 1.96 25.60
CA PRO A 104 14.13 0.67 25.77
C PRO A 104 13.98 -0.22 24.52
N ASP A 105 14.94 -1.11 24.27
CA ASP A 105 14.98 -1.99 23.09
C ASP A 105 13.73 -2.85 22.93
N PHE A 106 13.11 -3.29 24.03
CA PHE A 106 11.88 -4.09 23.97
C PHE A 106 10.70 -3.28 23.39
N MET A 107 10.62 -1.98 23.68
CA MET A 107 9.59 -1.11 23.12
C MET A 107 9.84 -0.84 21.64
N LEU A 108 11.08 -0.63 21.24
CA LEU A 108 11.45 -0.48 19.82
C LEU A 108 11.10 -1.73 19.04
N SER A 109 11.38 -2.91 19.58
CA SER A 109 11.01 -4.19 18.98
C SER A 109 9.49 -4.36 18.87
N ALA A 110 8.73 -4.00 19.90
CA ALA A 110 7.27 -4.05 19.88
C ALA A 110 6.68 -3.10 18.84
N LEU A 111 7.19 -1.88 18.72
CA LEU A 111 6.76 -0.90 17.71
C LEU A 111 7.08 -1.37 16.29
N SER A 112 8.22 -2.03 16.10
CA SER A 112 8.58 -2.61 14.79
C SER A 112 7.60 -3.71 14.36
N VAL A 113 7.08 -4.49 15.30
CA VAL A 113 6.05 -5.52 15.00
C VAL A 113 4.68 -4.89 14.75
N ALA A 114 4.38 -3.75 15.35
CA ALA A 114 3.07 -3.08 15.20
C ALA A 114 2.75 -2.73 13.73
N ILE A 115 3.76 -2.42 12.91
CA ILE A 115 3.57 -2.13 11.48
C ILE A 115 2.98 -3.33 10.71
N TYR A 116 3.37 -4.55 11.08
CA TYR A 116 2.80 -5.76 10.49
C TYR A 116 1.34 -5.97 10.90
N GLY A 117 1.00 -5.59 12.14
CA GLY A 117 -0.38 -5.60 12.63
C GLY A 117 -1.28 -4.66 11.82
N MET A 118 -0.78 -3.49 11.43
CA MET A 118 -1.48 -2.56 10.56
C MET A 118 -1.80 -3.19 9.18
N PHE A 119 -0.81 -3.83 8.55
CA PHE A 119 -1.05 -4.51 7.27
C PHE A 119 -2.08 -5.64 7.39
N LEU A 120 -2.02 -6.42 8.47
CA LEU A 120 -3.03 -7.45 8.71
C LEU A 120 -4.43 -6.87 8.90
N ALA A 121 -4.55 -5.73 9.58
CA ALA A 121 -5.83 -5.04 9.76
C ALA A 121 -6.44 -4.55 8.43
N ILE A 122 -5.62 -4.21 7.44
CA ILE A 122 -6.07 -3.82 6.11
C ILE A 122 -6.46 -5.04 5.26
N ILE A 123 -5.71 -6.14 5.36
CA ILE A 123 -5.87 -7.33 4.49
C ILE A 123 -7.01 -8.24 4.97
N ILE A 124 -7.17 -8.43 6.29
CA ILE A 124 -8.11 -9.40 6.84
C ILE A 124 -9.58 -9.09 6.50
N PRO A 125 -10.09 -7.85 6.62
CA PRO A 125 -11.50 -7.57 6.36
C PRO A 125 -11.94 -7.86 4.91
N PRO A 126 -11.21 -7.43 3.85
CA PRO A 126 -11.53 -7.79 2.48
C PRO A 126 -11.44 -9.30 2.22
N SER A 127 -10.45 -9.97 2.81
CA SER A 127 -10.25 -11.42 2.64
C SER A 127 -11.41 -12.25 3.23
N LYS A 128 -12.03 -11.76 4.32
CA LYS A 128 -13.23 -12.40 4.90
C LYS A 128 -14.48 -12.22 4.04
N LYS A 129 -14.57 -11.10 3.30
CA LYS A 129 -15.74 -10.78 2.47
C LYS A 129 -15.70 -11.44 1.09
N SER A 130 -14.51 -11.76 0.56
CA SER A 130 -14.32 -12.23 -0.80
C SER A 130 -13.34 -13.41 -0.87
N ARG A 131 -13.83 -14.57 -1.33
CA ARG A 131 -12.99 -15.76 -1.55
C ARG A 131 -11.87 -15.55 -2.58
N PRO A 132 -12.09 -14.85 -3.72
CA PRO A 132 -11.01 -14.50 -4.65
C PRO A 132 -9.91 -13.67 -3.98
N VAL A 133 -10.27 -12.68 -3.17
CA VAL A 133 -9.29 -11.85 -2.43
C VAL A 133 -8.48 -12.70 -1.46
N LEU A 134 -9.13 -13.61 -0.72
CA LEU A 134 -8.43 -14.56 0.15
C LEU A 134 -7.44 -15.42 -0.64
N GLY A 135 -7.85 -15.92 -1.81
CA GLY A 135 -6.99 -16.70 -2.71
C GLY A 135 -5.76 -15.91 -3.15
N VAL A 136 -5.93 -14.65 -3.53
CA VAL A 136 -4.82 -13.74 -3.90
C VAL A 136 -3.86 -13.54 -2.73
N VAL A 137 -4.38 -13.31 -1.52
CA VAL A 137 -3.55 -13.13 -0.32
C VAL A 137 -2.73 -14.38 -0.03
N VAL A 138 -3.36 -15.55 -0.01
CA VAL A 138 -2.66 -16.83 0.25
C VAL A 138 -1.63 -17.12 -0.85
N ALA A 139 -1.98 -16.92 -2.11
CA ALA A 139 -1.05 -17.12 -3.22
C ALA A 139 0.16 -16.15 -3.13
N SER A 140 -0.08 -14.87 -2.80
CA SER A 140 1.00 -13.89 -2.61
C SER A 140 1.92 -14.28 -1.45
N MET A 141 1.36 -14.77 -0.34
CA MET A 141 2.15 -15.27 0.78
C MET A 141 3.00 -16.49 0.39
N ALA A 142 2.42 -17.43 -0.36
CA ALA A 142 3.15 -18.61 -0.85
C ALA A 142 4.30 -18.23 -1.79
N VAL A 143 4.04 -17.35 -2.77
CA VAL A 143 5.08 -16.85 -3.69
C VAL A 143 6.18 -16.12 -2.92
N SER A 144 5.83 -15.22 -2.01
CA SER A 144 6.81 -14.50 -1.17
C SER A 144 7.65 -15.47 -0.31
N THR A 145 7.03 -16.53 0.22
CA THR A 145 7.75 -17.56 0.97
C THR A 145 8.75 -18.31 0.09
N VAL A 146 8.37 -18.66 -1.14
CA VAL A 146 9.28 -19.30 -2.11
C VAL A 146 10.50 -18.40 -2.38
N PHE A 147 10.29 -17.08 -2.57
CA PHE A 147 11.40 -16.14 -2.72
C PHE A 147 12.30 -16.11 -1.47
N ALA A 148 11.70 -16.13 -0.27
CA ALA A 148 12.45 -16.08 0.98
C ALA A 148 13.26 -17.35 1.27
N VAL A 149 12.79 -18.52 0.84
CA VAL A 149 13.44 -19.81 1.15
C VAL A 149 14.46 -20.21 0.07
N THR A 150 14.22 -19.86 -1.19
CA THR A 150 15.07 -20.29 -2.31
C THR A 150 16.37 -19.48 -2.36
N PRO A 151 17.58 -20.09 -2.24
CA PRO A 151 18.84 -19.36 -2.15
C PRO A 151 19.14 -18.48 -3.36
N VAL A 152 18.75 -18.90 -4.57
CA VAL A 152 18.95 -18.15 -5.81
C VAL A 152 18.04 -16.92 -5.84
N LEU A 153 16.80 -17.03 -5.37
CA LEU A 153 15.80 -15.95 -5.37
C LEU A 153 16.02 -14.93 -4.24
N LYS A 154 16.74 -15.29 -3.19
CA LYS A 154 17.15 -14.36 -2.12
C LYS A 154 18.03 -13.20 -2.62
N GLN A 155 18.68 -13.36 -3.76
CA GLN A 155 19.50 -12.30 -4.36
C GLN A 155 18.66 -11.24 -5.08
N VAL A 156 17.37 -11.52 -5.32
CA VAL A 156 16.45 -10.54 -5.89
C VAL A 156 16.11 -9.49 -4.83
N SER A 157 16.28 -8.21 -5.17
CA SER A 157 15.95 -7.13 -4.22
C SER A 157 14.46 -7.17 -3.84
N SER A 158 14.15 -6.76 -2.62
CA SER A 158 12.78 -6.75 -2.08
C SER A 158 11.79 -6.01 -2.98
N GLY A 159 12.23 -4.93 -3.65
CA GLY A 159 11.41 -4.19 -4.59
C GLY A 159 11.00 -5.02 -5.81
N PHE A 160 11.96 -5.71 -6.44
CA PHE A 160 11.65 -6.59 -7.57
C PHE A 160 10.75 -7.76 -7.17
N MET A 161 10.96 -8.34 -5.97
CA MET A 161 10.10 -9.38 -5.43
C MET A 161 8.64 -8.91 -5.33
N ILE A 162 8.41 -7.70 -4.82
CA ILE A 162 7.06 -7.11 -4.72
C ILE A 162 6.44 -6.98 -6.11
N ILE A 163 7.16 -6.44 -7.09
CA ILE A 163 6.66 -6.26 -8.45
C ILE A 163 6.30 -7.60 -9.08
N ILE A 164 7.22 -8.56 -9.05
CA ILE A 164 7.00 -9.88 -9.64
C ILE A 164 5.80 -10.57 -8.99
N THR A 165 5.72 -10.58 -7.66
CA THR A 165 4.61 -11.18 -6.92
C THR A 165 3.29 -10.50 -7.28
N THR A 166 3.27 -9.17 -7.33
CA THR A 166 2.05 -8.40 -7.67
C THR A 166 1.60 -8.70 -9.10
N LEU A 167 2.48 -8.62 -10.09
CA LEU A 167 2.14 -8.87 -11.48
C LEU A 167 1.68 -10.31 -11.71
N LEU A 168 2.37 -11.28 -11.13
CA LEU A 168 1.99 -12.70 -11.26
C LEU A 168 0.65 -12.98 -10.60
N VAL A 169 0.53 -12.68 -9.31
CA VAL A 169 -0.65 -13.10 -8.55
C VAL A 169 -1.87 -12.25 -8.90
N ALA A 170 -1.72 -10.93 -8.98
CA ALA A 170 -2.84 -10.05 -9.33
C ALA A 170 -3.24 -10.20 -10.82
N GLY A 171 -2.27 -10.40 -11.72
CA GLY A 171 -2.54 -10.66 -13.14
C GLY A 171 -3.29 -11.97 -13.35
N LEU A 172 -2.86 -13.05 -12.70
CA LEU A 172 -3.58 -14.33 -12.75
C LEU A 172 -4.97 -14.23 -12.13
N ALA A 173 -5.08 -13.54 -10.99
CA ALA A 173 -6.38 -13.35 -10.33
C ALA A 173 -7.34 -12.53 -11.21
N ALA A 174 -6.88 -11.48 -11.86
CA ALA A 174 -7.69 -10.69 -12.78
C ALA A 174 -8.14 -11.51 -14.01
N TYR A 175 -7.31 -12.43 -14.47
CA TYR A 175 -7.65 -13.30 -15.59
C TYR A 175 -8.67 -14.39 -15.23
N PHE A 176 -8.51 -15.04 -14.06
CA PHE A 176 -9.36 -16.15 -13.65
C PHE A 176 -10.61 -15.73 -12.86
N CYS A 177 -10.57 -14.58 -12.21
CA CYS A 177 -11.65 -14.06 -11.37
C CYS A 177 -11.88 -12.58 -11.69
N PRO A 178 -12.31 -12.24 -12.91
CA PRO A 178 -12.62 -10.85 -13.25
C PRO A 178 -13.73 -10.35 -12.31
N VAL A 179 -13.53 -9.16 -11.76
CA VAL A 179 -14.59 -8.49 -10.98
C VAL A 179 -15.57 -7.92 -11.99
N GLU A 180 -16.77 -8.51 -12.09
CA GLU A 180 -17.88 -7.91 -12.83
C GLU A 180 -18.25 -6.61 -12.11
N GLU A 181 -18.06 -5.47 -12.77
CA GLU A 181 -18.70 -4.24 -12.35
C GLU A 181 -20.22 -4.49 -12.45
N LYS A 182 -20.91 -4.62 -11.31
CA LYS A 182 -22.34 -4.42 -11.28
C LYS A 182 -22.56 -2.98 -11.70
N GLU A 183 -22.92 -2.77 -12.96
CA GLU A 183 -23.56 -1.54 -13.39
C GLU A 183 -24.78 -1.38 -12.47
N GLU A 184 -24.68 -0.52 -11.47
CA GLU A 184 -25.86 -0.01 -10.81
C GLU A 184 -26.63 0.74 -11.88
N ALA A 185 -27.65 0.06 -12.41
CA ALA A 185 -28.64 0.68 -13.26
C ALA A 185 -29.11 1.95 -12.54
N VAL A 186 -28.73 3.09 -13.10
CA VAL A 186 -29.30 4.38 -12.74
C VAL A 186 -30.78 4.26 -13.06
N HIS A 187 -31.58 3.97 -12.06
CA HIS A 187 -33.00 4.24 -12.16
C HIS A 187 -33.17 5.75 -12.21
N GLU A 188 -33.22 6.26 -13.43
CA GLU A 188 -33.94 7.49 -13.72
C GLU A 188 -35.42 7.24 -13.40
N SER A 189 -35.90 7.92 -12.40
CA SER A 189 -37.32 8.29 -12.26
C SER A 189 -37.43 9.53 -11.38
#